data_2a20691701a23cecd365c63042f47e07
#
_entry.id   2a20691701a23cecd365c63042f47e07
#
_cell.length_a   1.000
_cell.length_b   1.000
_cell.length_c   1.000
_cell.angle_alpha   90.00
_cell.angle_beta   90.00
_cell.angle_gamma   90.00
#
_symmetry.space_group_name_H-M   'P 1'
#
loop_
_entity.id
_entity.type
_entity.pdbx_description
1 polymer ?
#
loop_
_entity_poly.entity_id
_entity_poly.type
_entity_poly.pdbx_seq_one_letter_code
_entity_poly.pdbx_strand_id
1 'polypeptide(L)'
;MFNSFGNIFRLTSFGESHGPGVGGVIDGFPAGITIDMDFVQQELNRRRPGQSLLTTSRQEPDKVEFLSGIFEGKSTGCPIGFIVCNKNQHSNDYENIRNLFRPSHADYTYTQKYGIRDHRGGGRSSARETISRVVAGALAKQALKQLGISITAYTSQVGDIKLEKNYKDYDFNLIESNDVRCPDAEKAQEMAELITQVKAEGDTIGGVITCVIQGCPVGLGQPTFGKLHAALGNAMLSINAVKGFAYGEGFDSMNLRGSQQNDVFYNNQGRIETHTNHSGGIQGGISNGQDIYFKVAFKPVATLLMEQHTVNIDGIDTTMKAKGRHDPCVLPRAVPIVEAMTAMTILDYYLIDKTTQL
;
A
#
# COMPACT_ATOMS: atom_id res chain seq x y z
N MET A 1 -3.66 -20.40 -6.25
CA MET A 1 -2.70 -19.52 -6.90
C MET A 1 -2.99 -18.07 -6.54
N PHE A 2 -1.98 -17.24 -6.40
CA PHE A 2 -1.99 -16.03 -5.58
C PHE A 2 -2.12 -14.74 -6.40
N ASN A 3 -3.09 -14.68 -7.33
CA ASN A 3 -3.47 -13.45 -8.05
C ASN A 3 -4.77 -12.83 -7.53
N SER A 4 -5.33 -13.42 -6.45
CA SER A 4 -6.52 -12.93 -5.77
C SER A 4 -6.20 -12.62 -4.31
N PHE A 5 -6.82 -11.56 -3.77
CA PHE A 5 -6.73 -11.12 -2.39
C PHE A 5 -8.13 -10.88 -1.83
N GLY A 6 -8.36 -11.23 -0.56
CA GLY A 6 -9.65 -11.15 0.12
C GLY A 6 -10.43 -12.47 0.10
N ASN A 7 -11.47 -12.55 0.91
CA ASN A 7 -12.35 -13.72 1.06
C ASN A 7 -13.72 -13.46 0.43
N ILE A 8 -14.53 -12.57 1.02
CA ILE A 8 -15.83 -12.12 0.49
C ILE A 8 -15.58 -10.96 -0.48
N PHE A 9 -15.04 -9.84 0.01
CA PHE A 9 -14.58 -8.76 -0.86
C PHE A 9 -13.23 -9.15 -1.47
N ARG A 10 -13.24 -9.58 -2.70
CA ARG A 10 -12.10 -10.21 -3.35
C ARG A 10 -11.70 -9.51 -4.63
N LEU A 11 -10.41 -9.15 -4.74
CA LEU A 11 -9.80 -8.67 -5.98
C LEU A 11 -8.99 -9.78 -6.64
N THR A 12 -9.25 -10.06 -7.91
CA THR A 12 -8.36 -10.82 -8.79
C THR A 12 -7.73 -9.86 -9.78
N SER A 13 -6.42 -9.66 -9.71
CA SER A 13 -5.70 -8.71 -10.56
C SER A 13 -4.96 -9.39 -11.72
N PHE A 14 -4.86 -8.70 -12.86
CA PHE A 14 -4.15 -9.14 -14.05
C PHE A 14 -3.39 -7.99 -14.73
N GLY A 15 -2.60 -8.33 -15.75
CA GLY A 15 -1.84 -7.38 -16.53
C GLY A 15 -0.43 -7.10 -16.00
N GLU A 16 0.38 -6.42 -16.78
CA GLU A 16 1.81 -6.24 -16.57
C GLU A 16 2.26 -4.82 -16.92
N SER A 17 3.43 -4.42 -16.41
CA SER A 17 3.92 -3.05 -16.54
C SER A 17 4.18 -2.61 -17.98
N HIS A 18 4.48 -3.54 -18.89
CA HIS A 18 4.77 -3.31 -20.31
C HIS A 18 3.84 -4.09 -21.24
N GLY A 19 2.76 -4.70 -20.70
CA GLY A 19 1.63 -5.22 -21.47
C GLY A 19 0.67 -4.11 -21.90
N PRO A 20 -0.46 -4.45 -22.55
CA PRO A 20 -1.48 -3.49 -22.99
C PRO A 20 -2.10 -2.69 -21.85
N GLY A 21 -2.21 -3.28 -20.65
CA GLY A 21 -2.81 -2.65 -19.49
C GLY A 21 -2.72 -3.50 -18.23
N VAL A 22 -3.22 -2.96 -17.15
CA VAL A 22 -3.44 -3.66 -15.88
C VAL A 22 -4.91 -3.51 -15.50
N GLY A 23 -5.47 -4.51 -14.84
CA GLY A 23 -6.87 -4.48 -14.47
C GLY A 23 -7.20 -5.49 -13.38
N GLY A 24 -8.47 -5.65 -13.11
CA GLY A 24 -8.94 -6.61 -12.13
C GLY A 24 -10.42 -6.88 -12.24
N VAL A 25 -10.82 -7.91 -11.51
CA VAL A 25 -12.22 -8.22 -11.21
C VAL A 25 -12.38 -8.17 -9.70
N ILE A 26 -13.31 -7.36 -9.24
CA ILE A 26 -13.72 -7.27 -7.83
C ILE A 26 -15.01 -8.05 -7.68
N ASP A 27 -15.01 -9.02 -6.78
CA ASP A 27 -16.18 -9.82 -6.43
C ASP A 27 -16.58 -9.55 -4.99
N GLY A 28 -17.86 -9.79 -4.64
CA GLY A 28 -18.39 -9.62 -3.29
C GLY A 28 -18.52 -8.17 -2.82
N PHE A 29 -18.48 -7.18 -3.71
CA PHE A 29 -18.77 -5.80 -3.35
C PHE A 29 -20.29 -5.61 -3.15
N PRO A 30 -20.74 -5.00 -2.03
CA PRO A 30 -22.17 -4.86 -1.74
C PRO A 30 -22.93 -4.09 -2.83
N ALA A 31 -24.17 -4.51 -3.10
CA ALA A 31 -25.05 -3.81 -4.05
C ALA A 31 -25.57 -2.48 -3.45
N GLY A 32 -25.90 -1.54 -4.34
CA GLY A 32 -26.55 -0.28 -3.98
C GLY A 32 -25.61 0.83 -3.47
N ILE A 33 -24.31 0.58 -3.40
CA ILE A 33 -23.32 1.61 -3.03
C ILE A 33 -23.19 2.60 -4.20
N THR A 34 -23.39 3.88 -3.92
CA THR A 34 -23.12 4.95 -4.88
C THR A 34 -21.62 5.06 -5.11
N ILE A 35 -21.20 4.98 -6.37
CA ILE A 35 -19.80 5.04 -6.76
C ILE A 35 -19.46 6.44 -7.25
N ASP A 36 -18.62 7.13 -6.50
CA ASP A 36 -17.98 8.37 -6.91
C ASP A 36 -16.75 8.03 -7.78
N MET A 37 -16.91 8.23 -9.09
CA MET A 37 -15.86 7.94 -10.08
C MET A 37 -14.70 8.93 -9.98
N ASP A 38 -14.97 10.17 -9.61
CA ASP A 38 -13.94 11.19 -9.44
C ASP A 38 -13.06 10.86 -8.24
N PHE A 39 -13.65 10.36 -7.17
CA PHE A 39 -12.88 9.86 -6.02
C PHE A 39 -11.97 8.69 -6.42
N VAL A 40 -12.46 7.71 -7.20
CA VAL A 40 -11.61 6.61 -7.68
C VAL A 40 -10.43 7.14 -8.50
N GLN A 41 -10.68 8.12 -9.39
CA GLN A 41 -9.64 8.72 -10.20
C GLN A 41 -8.65 9.55 -9.35
N GLN A 42 -9.12 10.24 -8.31
CA GLN A 42 -8.26 10.96 -7.37
C GLN A 42 -7.31 10.00 -6.62
N GLU A 43 -7.79 8.86 -6.14
CA GLU A 43 -6.95 7.84 -5.52
C GLU A 43 -5.87 7.30 -6.50
N LEU A 44 -6.24 7.07 -7.75
CA LEU A 44 -5.28 6.72 -8.80
C LEU A 44 -4.27 7.83 -9.08
N ASN A 45 -4.71 9.10 -9.08
CA ASN A 45 -3.83 10.25 -9.24
C ASN A 45 -2.83 10.37 -8.09
N ARG A 46 -3.22 10.06 -6.86
CA ARG A 46 -2.31 10.00 -5.69
C ARG A 46 -1.24 8.90 -5.85
N ARG A 47 -1.54 7.81 -6.56
CA ARG A 47 -0.61 6.69 -6.80
C ARG A 47 0.25 6.88 -8.05
N ARG A 48 -0.23 7.54 -9.10
CA ARG A 48 0.43 7.59 -10.41
C ARG A 48 1.87 8.10 -10.34
N PRO A 49 2.73 7.75 -11.32
CA PRO A 49 4.06 8.35 -11.46
C PRO A 49 3.96 9.81 -11.93
N GLY A 50 5.05 10.57 -11.77
CA GLY A 50 5.14 11.93 -12.32
C GLY A 50 4.32 12.99 -11.58
N GLN A 51 4.08 12.80 -10.28
CA GLN A 51 3.28 13.72 -9.47
C GLN A 51 4.08 14.96 -9.02
N SER A 52 5.38 14.78 -8.78
CA SER A 52 6.26 15.81 -8.24
C SER A 52 7.72 15.56 -8.62
N LEU A 53 8.59 16.47 -8.25
CA LEU A 53 10.05 16.33 -8.43
C LEU A 53 10.63 15.19 -7.57
N LEU A 54 9.94 14.76 -6.52
CA LEU A 54 10.34 13.67 -5.63
C LEU A 54 10.00 12.28 -6.17
N THR A 55 9.27 12.21 -7.29
CA THR A 55 8.88 10.95 -7.93
C THR A 55 9.54 10.79 -9.30
N THR A 56 9.35 9.62 -9.91
CA THR A 56 9.81 9.36 -11.29
C THR A 56 9.20 10.35 -12.28
N SER A 57 9.97 10.70 -13.32
CA SER A 57 9.51 11.57 -14.42
C SER A 57 8.59 10.86 -15.44
N ARG A 58 8.29 9.56 -15.28
CA ARG A 58 7.31 8.86 -16.11
C ARG A 58 5.93 9.50 -15.90
N GLN A 59 5.18 9.68 -16.98
CA GLN A 59 3.81 10.22 -16.91
C GLN A 59 2.82 9.22 -17.46
N GLU A 60 1.81 8.88 -16.66
CA GLU A 60 0.70 8.02 -17.06
C GLU A 60 -0.60 8.66 -16.56
N PRO A 61 -1.64 8.70 -17.36
CA PRO A 61 -2.92 9.26 -16.93
C PRO A 61 -3.64 8.35 -15.94
N ASP A 62 -3.31 7.05 -15.92
CA ASP A 62 -3.93 6.00 -15.10
C ASP A 62 -5.46 6.08 -15.06
N LYS A 63 -6.09 6.37 -16.22
CA LYS A 63 -7.54 6.47 -16.33
C LYS A 63 -8.16 5.09 -16.27
N VAL A 64 -9.03 4.87 -15.26
CA VAL A 64 -9.77 3.62 -15.13
C VAL A 64 -10.99 3.59 -16.04
N GLU A 65 -11.24 2.42 -16.63
CA GLU A 65 -12.46 2.09 -17.36
C GLU A 65 -13.13 0.91 -16.68
N PHE A 66 -14.39 1.10 -16.23
CA PHE A 66 -15.20 0.03 -15.65
C PHE A 66 -15.99 -0.66 -16.75
N LEU A 67 -15.96 -1.99 -16.74
CA LEU A 67 -16.54 -2.84 -17.80
C LEU A 67 -17.85 -3.51 -17.36
N SER A 68 -18.07 -3.65 -16.04
CA SER A 68 -19.25 -4.33 -15.47
C SER A 68 -19.46 -3.95 -14.01
N GLY A 69 -20.60 -4.36 -13.44
CA GLY A 69 -20.87 -4.29 -12.00
C GLY A 69 -21.33 -2.93 -11.49
N ILE A 70 -21.51 -1.94 -12.39
CA ILE A 70 -22.01 -0.59 -12.06
C ILE A 70 -23.13 -0.23 -13.02
N PHE A 71 -24.26 0.22 -12.47
CA PHE A 71 -25.42 0.70 -13.24
C PHE A 71 -25.95 1.98 -12.58
N GLU A 72 -26.18 3.02 -13.39
CA GLU A 72 -26.64 4.35 -12.95
C GLU A 72 -25.83 4.89 -11.72
N GLY A 73 -24.51 4.71 -11.76
CA GLY A 73 -23.60 5.17 -10.70
C GLY A 73 -23.65 4.36 -9.41
N LYS A 74 -24.30 3.20 -9.38
CA LYS A 74 -24.39 2.32 -8.21
C LYS A 74 -23.85 0.93 -8.52
N SER A 75 -23.26 0.31 -7.50
CA SER A 75 -22.86 -1.10 -7.56
C SER A 75 -24.08 -2.02 -7.68
N THR A 76 -23.97 -3.06 -8.51
CA THR A 76 -25.07 -4.01 -8.76
C THR A 76 -25.01 -5.26 -7.88
N GLY A 77 -23.92 -5.47 -7.13
CA GLY A 77 -23.61 -6.73 -6.42
C GLY A 77 -23.01 -7.81 -7.33
N CYS A 78 -22.96 -7.58 -8.65
CA CYS A 78 -22.27 -8.45 -9.60
C CYS A 78 -20.77 -8.08 -9.67
N PRO A 79 -19.90 -8.95 -10.25
CA PRO A 79 -18.48 -8.67 -10.37
C PRO A 79 -18.21 -7.36 -11.11
N ILE A 80 -17.35 -6.52 -10.51
CA ILE A 80 -16.90 -5.24 -11.08
C ILE A 80 -15.61 -5.50 -11.84
N GLY A 81 -15.70 -5.55 -13.17
CA GLY A 81 -14.54 -5.64 -14.05
C GLY A 81 -14.03 -4.25 -14.41
N PHE A 82 -12.70 -4.06 -14.43
CA PHE A 82 -12.09 -2.80 -14.82
C PHE A 82 -10.71 -2.99 -15.46
N ILE A 83 -10.29 -1.98 -16.23
CA ILE A 83 -8.98 -1.93 -16.89
C ILE A 83 -8.42 -0.51 -16.86
N VAL A 84 -7.08 -0.43 -16.79
CA VAL A 84 -6.30 0.79 -17.00
C VAL A 84 -5.24 0.50 -18.07
N CYS A 85 -5.34 1.16 -19.22
CA CYS A 85 -4.41 0.97 -20.34
C CYS A 85 -3.07 1.62 -20.07
N ASN A 86 -1.97 0.94 -20.46
CA ASN A 86 -0.62 1.49 -20.46
C ASN A 86 -0.43 2.39 -21.70
N LYS A 87 0.04 3.62 -21.53
CA LYS A 87 0.22 4.58 -22.64
C LYS A 87 1.66 5.07 -22.83
N ASN A 88 2.50 5.06 -21.80
CA ASN A 88 3.85 5.64 -21.82
C ASN A 88 4.90 4.63 -21.35
N GLN A 89 4.88 3.44 -21.93
CA GLN A 89 5.87 2.41 -21.69
C GLN A 89 7.02 2.54 -22.71
N HIS A 90 8.27 2.54 -22.22
CA HIS A 90 9.47 2.61 -23.05
C HIS A 90 10.25 1.30 -22.89
N SER A 91 9.88 0.29 -23.69
CA SER A 91 10.46 -1.06 -23.59
C SER A 91 11.95 -1.10 -23.94
N ASN A 92 12.41 -0.19 -24.80
CA ASN A 92 13.82 -0.08 -25.22
C ASN A 92 14.76 0.30 -24.07
N ASP A 93 14.27 0.92 -23.00
CA ASP A 93 15.07 1.30 -21.82
C ASP A 93 15.62 0.07 -21.07
N TYR A 94 15.13 -1.13 -21.37
CA TYR A 94 15.47 -2.38 -20.69
C TYR A 94 16.36 -3.32 -21.50
N GLU A 95 16.68 -3.00 -22.76
CA GLU A 95 17.52 -3.88 -23.62
C GLU A 95 18.94 -4.08 -23.05
N ASN A 96 19.52 -3.04 -22.47
CA ASN A 96 20.85 -3.12 -21.88
C ASN A 96 20.96 -4.02 -20.65
N ILE A 97 19.83 -4.39 -20.04
CA ILE A 97 19.74 -5.26 -18.85
C ILE A 97 19.01 -6.57 -19.14
N ARG A 98 18.72 -6.86 -20.39
CA ARG A 98 17.99 -8.06 -20.82
C ARG A 98 18.60 -9.35 -20.26
N ASN A 99 19.93 -9.47 -20.33
CA ASN A 99 20.67 -10.66 -19.92
C ASN A 99 21.35 -10.50 -18.54
N LEU A 100 20.91 -9.50 -17.75
CA LEU A 100 21.48 -9.20 -16.44
C LEU A 100 20.45 -9.39 -15.34
N PHE A 101 20.91 -9.69 -14.14
CA PHE A 101 20.08 -9.72 -12.95
C PHE A 101 20.32 -8.44 -12.12
N ARG A 102 19.33 -7.57 -12.04
CA ARG A 102 19.41 -6.38 -11.18
C ARG A 102 19.52 -6.77 -9.71
N PRO A 103 20.50 -6.25 -8.96
CA PRO A 103 20.64 -6.52 -7.53
C PRO A 103 19.34 -6.19 -6.78
N SER A 104 18.92 -7.07 -5.87
CA SER A 104 17.68 -6.93 -5.07
C SER A 104 16.37 -6.76 -5.85
N HIS A 105 16.37 -6.98 -7.16
CA HIS A 105 15.16 -7.02 -8.02
C HIS A 105 14.69 -8.47 -8.24
N ALA A 106 13.48 -8.64 -8.76
CA ALA A 106 12.87 -9.95 -8.98
C ALA A 106 13.43 -10.71 -10.22
N ASP A 107 14.37 -10.17 -10.96
CA ASP A 107 14.83 -10.72 -12.24
C ASP A 107 15.29 -12.16 -12.13
N TYR A 108 16.20 -12.44 -11.19
CA TYR A 108 16.73 -13.79 -10.94
C TYR A 108 15.63 -14.74 -10.48
N THR A 109 14.88 -14.37 -9.47
CA THR A 109 13.82 -15.22 -8.89
C THR A 109 12.71 -15.53 -9.87
N TYR A 110 12.34 -14.59 -10.75
CA TYR A 110 11.38 -14.81 -11.83
C TYR A 110 11.90 -15.82 -12.85
N THR A 111 13.14 -15.64 -13.31
CA THR A 111 13.79 -16.54 -14.28
C THR A 111 13.86 -17.96 -13.72
N GLN A 112 14.30 -18.11 -12.47
CA GLN A 112 14.41 -19.44 -11.84
C GLN A 112 13.06 -20.10 -11.61
N LYS A 113 12.04 -19.31 -11.22
CA LYS A 113 10.71 -19.86 -10.88
C LYS A 113 9.90 -20.25 -12.11
N TYR A 114 9.92 -19.42 -13.16
CA TYR A 114 9.03 -19.59 -14.32
C TYR A 114 9.75 -20.07 -15.58
N GLY A 115 11.08 -20.10 -15.60
CA GLY A 115 11.88 -20.45 -16.79
C GLY A 115 11.86 -19.40 -17.90
N ILE A 116 11.00 -18.40 -17.79
CA ILE A 116 10.85 -17.29 -18.75
C ILE A 116 10.62 -15.98 -18.00
N ARG A 117 11.20 -14.92 -18.50
CA ARG A 117 11.02 -13.55 -17.98
C ARG A 117 10.82 -12.57 -19.13
N ASP A 118 9.78 -11.77 -19.09
CA ASP A 118 9.71 -10.55 -19.90
C ASP A 118 10.68 -9.52 -19.31
N HIS A 119 11.77 -9.25 -20.00
CA HIS A 119 12.82 -8.33 -19.55
C HIS A 119 12.40 -6.85 -19.63
N ARG A 120 11.29 -6.54 -20.31
CA ARG A 120 10.77 -5.18 -20.51
C ARG A 120 10.11 -4.64 -19.24
N GLY A 121 10.85 -4.52 -18.15
CA GLY A 121 10.37 -4.00 -16.86
C GLY A 121 10.25 -5.07 -15.78
N GLY A 122 9.37 -4.85 -14.81
CA GLY A 122 9.17 -5.75 -13.67
C GLY A 122 7.99 -6.72 -13.83
N GLY A 123 7.26 -6.69 -14.94
CA GLY A 123 6.06 -7.52 -15.14
C GLY A 123 5.05 -7.37 -14.00
N ARG A 124 4.61 -8.49 -13.42
CA ARG A 124 3.72 -8.54 -12.25
C ARG A 124 4.41 -8.10 -10.95
N SER A 125 5.74 -8.11 -10.85
CA SER A 125 6.48 -7.61 -9.69
C SER A 125 6.68 -6.08 -9.71
N SER A 126 6.24 -5.40 -10.75
CA SER A 126 6.29 -3.95 -10.87
C SER A 126 5.26 -3.29 -9.96
N ALA A 127 5.62 -2.12 -9.39
CA ALA A 127 4.66 -1.26 -8.66
C ALA A 127 3.44 -0.83 -9.52
N ARG A 128 3.45 -1.05 -10.83
CA ARG A 128 2.31 -0.76 -11.70
C ARG A 128 1.10 -1.65 -11.42
N GLU A 129 1.29 -2.88 -10.96
CA GLU A 129 0.18 -3.77 -10.59
C GLU A 129 -0.68 -3.20 -9.44
N THR A 130 -0.12 -2.31 -8.63
CA THR A 130 -0.83 -1.68 -7.51
C THR A 130 -1.98 -0.77 -7.95
N ILE A 131 -2.07 -0.41 -9.23
CA ILE A 131 -3.25 0.24 -9.82
C ILE A 131 -4.52 -0.53 -9.47
N SER A 132 -4.50 -1.85 -9.68
CA SER A 132 -5.67 -2.70 -9.40
C SER A 132 -6.06 -2.67 -7.93
N ARG A 133 -5.07 -2.62 -7.02
CA ARG A 133 -5.29 -2.50 -5.58
C ARG A 133 -5.91 -1.16 -5.21
N VAL A 134 -5.45 -0.07 -5.83
CA VAL A 134 -5.97 1.28 -5.55
C VAL A 134 -7.40 1.43 -6.05
N VAL A 135 -7.74 0.88 -7.22
CA VAL A 135 -9.14 0.89 -7.69
C VAL A 135 -10.05 0.13 -6.71
N ALA A 136 -9.68 -1.10 -6.33
CA ALA A 136 -10.47 -1.88 -5.38
C ALA A 136 -10.55 -1.21 -3.99
N GLY A 137 -9.43 -0.65 -3.53
CA GLY A 137 -9.36 0.10 -2.27
C GLY A 137 -10.21 1.37 -2.28
N ALA A 138 -10.26 2.09 -3.40
CA ALA A 138 -11.10 3.28 -3.54
C ALA A 138 -12.59 2.93 -3.45
N LEU A 139 -13.03 1.82 -4.03
CA LEU A 139 -14.38 1.32 -3.86
C LEU A 139 -14.64 0.90 -2.40
N ALA A 140 -13.69 0.17 -1.79
CA ALA A 140 -13.80 -0.23 -0.39
C ALA A 140 -13.88 0.97 0.56
N LYS A 141 -13.09 2.02 0.36
CA LYS A 141 -13.15 3.28 1.14
C LYS A 141 -14.54 3.92 1.07
N GLN A 142 -15.18 3.93 -0.10
CA GLN A 142 -16.52 4.50 -0.27
C GLN A 142 -17.58 3.70 0.50
N ALA A 143 -17.50 2.38 0.51
CA ALA A 143 -18.38 1.54 1.33
C ALA A 143 -18.12 1.75 2.83
N LEU A 144 -16.86 1.77 3.27
CA LEU A 144 -16.46 1.98 4.66
C LEU A 144 -16.87 3.37 5.19
N LYS A 145 -16.81 4.41 4.35
CA LYS A 145 -17.27 5.76 4.71
C LYS A 145 -18.74 5.79 5.11
N GLN A 146 -19.60 4.99 4.46
CA GLN A 146 -21.02 4.88 4.85
C GLN A 146 -21.19 4.22 6.23
N LEU A 147 -20.19 3.47 6.70
CA LEU A 147 -20.16 2.84 8.01
C LEU A 147 -19.48 3.70 9.08
N GLY A 148 -19.05 4.92 8.73
CA GLY A 148 -18.32 5.80 9.64
C GLY A 148 -16.85 5.39 9.85
N ILE A 149 -16.30 4.50 9.00
CA ILE A 149 -14.92 4.05 9.10
C ILE A 149 -14.06 4.86 8.13
N SER A 150 -13.00 5.48 8.64
CA SER A 150 -12.00 6.21 7.86
C SER A 150 -10.62 5.57 7.96
N ILE A 151 -9.85 5.70 6.90
CA ILE A 151 -8.49 5.14 6.79
C ILE A 151 -7.58 6.25 6.26
N THR A 152 -6.55 6.55 7.02
CA THR A 152 -5.57 7.59 6.69
C THR A 152 -4.18 7.01 6.83
N ALA A 153 -3.35 7.19 5.80
CA ALA A 153 -1.94 6.84 5.89
C ALA A 153 -1.06 8.05 5.52
N TYR A 154 0.13 8.07 6.08
CA TYR A 154 1.08 9.16 5.85
C TYR A 154 2.52 8.68 5.99
N THR A 155 3.43 9.38 5.35
CA THR A 155 4.87 9.17 5.51
C THR A 155 5.30 9.63 6.90
N SER A 156 5.77 8.70 7.72
CA SER A 156 6.21 8.97 9.09
C SER A 156 7.73 8.91 9.26
N GLN A 157 8.46 8.41 8.25
CA GLN A 157 9.92 8.39 8.26
C GLN A 157 10.48 8.30 6.84
N VAL A 158 11.55 9.01 6.55
CA VAL A 158 12.41 8.85 5.36
C VAL A 158 13.86 8.81 5.83
N GLY A 159 14.58 7.72 5.56
CA GLY A 159 15.91 7.52 6.12
C GLY A 159 15.89 7.65 7.65
N ASP A 160 16.70 8.55 8.18
CA ASP A 160 16.80 8.81 9.63
C ASP A 160 15.85 9.92 10.12
N ILE A 161 15.20 10.65 9.20
CA ILE A 161 14.24 11.71 9.54
C ILE A 161 12.90 11.08 9.85
N LYS A 162 12.44 11.17 11.10
CA LYS A 162 11.21 10.53 11.58
C LYS A 162 10.33 11.49 12.38
N LEU A 163 9.03 11.19 12.37
CA LEU A 163 8.05 11.80 13.26
C LEU A 163 8.15 11.19 14.67
N GLU A 164 8.04 12.03 15.70
CA GLU A 164 8.23 11.60 17.09
C GLU A 164 6.95 11.65 17.92
N LYS A 165 5.95 12.44 17.49
CA LYS A 165 4.68 12.59 18.23
C LYS A 165 3.79 11.37 18.02
N ASN A 166 2.81 11.21 18.91
CA ASN A 166 1.73 10.25 18.73
C ASN A 166 0.90 10.62 17.49
N TYR A 167 0.31 9.64 16.79
CA TYR A 167 -0.52 9.88 15.61
C TYR A 167 -1.71 10.82 15.89
N LYS A 168 -2.22 10.85 17.13
CA LYS A 168 -3.32 11.72 17.57
C LYS A 168 -2.97 13.21 17.62
N ASP A 169 -1.66 13.52 17.66
CA ASP A 169 -1.15 14.88 17.77
C ASP A 169 -0.86 15.54 16.41
N TYR A 170 -1.17 14.85 15.31
CA TYR A 170 -1.00 15.36 13.94
C TYR A 170 -2.34 15.74 13.30
N ASP A 171 -2.35 16.85 12.57
CA ASP A 171 -3.47 17.21 11.70
C ASP A 171 -3.36 16.48 10.35
N PHE A 172 -4.21 15.49 10.14
CA PHE A 172 -4.23 14.70 8.91
C PHE A 172 -4.63 15.50 7.67
N ASN A 173 -5.25 16.68 7.80
CA ASN A 173 -5.54 17.55 6.66
C ASN A 173 -4.25 18.09 6.00
N LEU A 174 -3.13 18.08 6.71
CA LEU A 174 -1.84 18.53 6.18
C LEU A 174 -1.13 17.48 5.32
N ILE A 175 -1.57 16.22 5.32
CA ILE A 175 -0.89 15.12 4.61
C ILE A 175 -0.76 15.42 3.11
N GLU A 176 -1.82 15.86 2.47
CA GLU A 176 -1.82 16.16 1.03
C GLU A 176 -1.32 17.58 0.69
N SER A 177 -0.90 18.37 1.69
CA SER A 177 -0.36 19.72 1.48
C SER A 177 1.08 19.74 0.96
N ASN A 178 1.75 18.58 0.96
CA ASN A 178 3.14 18.45 0.53
C ASN A 178 3.39 17.14 -0.24
N ASP A 179 4.45 17.16 -1.06
CA ASP A 179 4.77 16.04 -1.96
C ASP A 179 5.25 14.76 -1.26
N VAL A 180 5.67 14.86 0.01
CA VAL A 180 6.09 13.70 0.82
C VAL A 180 4.90 12.98 1.45
N ARG A 181 3.75 13.66 1.58
CA ARG A 181 2.58 13.20 2.32
C ARG A 181 2.87 12.98 3.80
N CYS A 182 3.47 13.97 4.43
CA CYS A 182 3.80 14.00 5.85
C CYS A 182 2.92 15.06 6.56
N PRO A 183 2.29 14.76 7.71
CA PRO A 183 1.41 15.69 8.42
C PRO A 183 2.16 16.79 9.21
N ASP A 184 3.48 16.77 9.23
CA ASP A 184 4.34 17.76 9.86
C ASP A 184 5.12 18.52 8.77
N ALA A 185 4.88 19.82 8.65
CA ALA A 185 5.43 20.62 7.54
C ALA A 185 6.96 20.77 7.60
N GLU A 186 7.54 20.88 8.80
CA GLU A 186 8.99 20.99 8.98
C GLU A 186 9.66 19.67 8.59
N LYS A 187 9.17 18.56 9.11
CA LYS A 187 9.66 17.23 8.77
C LYS A 187 9.43 16.87 7.30
N ALA A 188 8.32 17.33 6.70
CA ALA A 188 8.07 17.15 5.28
C ALA A 188 9.15 17.82 4.43
N GLN A 189 9.59 19.02 4.80
CA GLN A 189 10.65 19.72 4.11
C GLN A 189 11.99 19.00 4.26
N GLU A 190 12.40 18.63 5.48
CA GLU A 190 13.62 17.86 5.72
C GLU A 190 13.66 16.57 4.90
N MET A 191 12.54 15.81 4.88
CA MET A 191 12.40 14.59 4.10
C MET A 191 12.50 14.84 2.59
N ALA A 192 11.90 15.92 2.08
CA ALA A 192 11.94 16.28 0.67
C ALA A 192 13.38 16.66 0.23
N GLU A 193 14.11 17.39 1.07
CA GLU A 193 15.51 17.76 0.85
C GLU A 193 16.39 16.50 0.80
N LEU A 194 16.23 15.57 1.74
CA LEU A 194 16.95 14.29 1.77
C LEU A 194 16.68 13.45 0.51
N ILE A 195 15.41 13.33 0.08
CA ILE A 195 15.06 12.60 -1.15
C ILE A 195 15.71 13.26 -2.36
N THR A 196 15.73 14.58 -2.41
CA THR A 196 16.33 15.34 -3.53
C THR A 196 17.83 15.15 -3.58
N GLN A 197 18.52 15.17 -2.44
CA GLN A 197 19.94 14.90 -2.34
C GLN A 197 20.27 13.49 -2.83
N VAL A 198 19.60 12.46 -2.29
CA VAL A 198 19.82 11.05 -2.67
C VAL A 198 19.56 10.82 -4.16
N LYS A 199 18.53 11.49 -4.71
CA LYS A 199 18.25 11.46 -6.16
C LYS A 199 19.39 12.05 -6.98
N ALA A 200 20.01 13.16 -6.53
CA ALA A 200 21.15 13.79 -7.23
C ALA A 200 22.39 12.89 -7.21
N GLU A 201 22.57 12.06 -6.19
CA GLU A 201 23.61 11.06 -6.07
C GLU A 201 23.36 9.82 -6.97
N GLY A 202 22.16 9.69 -7.56
CA GLY A 202 21.76 8.54 -8.36
C GLY A 202 21.35 7.32 -7.53
N ASP A 203 21.13 7.52 -6.23
CA ASP A 203 20.76 6.50 -5.25
C ASP A 203 19.26 6.58 -4.91
N THR A 204 18.82 5.76 -3.95
CA THR A 204 17.43 5.65 -3.50
C THR A 204 17.36 5.53 -1.98
N ILE A 205 16.24 5.94 -1.40
CA ILE A 205 16.03 5.88 0.04
C ILE A 205 14.67 5.26 0.39
N GLY A 206 14.61 4.53 1.48
CA GLY A 206 13.40 3.95 2.05
C GLY A 206 12.87 4.74 3.24
N GLY A 207 11.90 4.17 3.93
CA GLY A 207 11.35 4.76 5.14
C GLY A 207 10.11 4.02 5.63
N VAL A 208 9.23 4.73 6.36
CA VAL A 208 8.07 4.14 7.01
C VAL A 208 6.81 4.94 6.70
N ILE A 209 5.72 4.23 6.44
CA ILE A 209 4.36 4.77 6.38
C ILE A 209 3.61 4.32 7.63
N THR A 210 2.96 5.25 8.31
CA THR A 210 2.00 4.98 9.37
C THR A 210 0.60 5.04 8.80
N CYS A 211 -0.25 4.08 9.20
CA CYS A 211 -1.67 4.03 8.82
C CYS A 211 -2.54 3.98 10.09
N VAL A 212 -3.63 4.74 10.08
CA VAL A 212 -4.61 4.83 11.15
C VAL A 212 -5.99 4.54 10.60
N ILE A 213 -6.73 3.66 11.27
CA ILE A 213 -8.12 3.33 10.98
C ILE A 213 -8.96 3.83 12.14
N GLN A 214 -9.90 4.72 11.87
CA GLN A 214 -10.80 5.27 12.87
C GLN A 214 -12.24 4.80 12.64
N GLY A 215 -13.02 4.69 13.70
CA GLY A 215 -14.42 4.27 13.62
C GLY A 215 -14.61 2.77 13.37
N CYS A 216 -13.56 1.96 13.48
CA CYS A 216 -13.66 0.51 13.32
C CYS A 216 -14.50 -0.09 14.48
N PRO A 217 -15.57 -0.88 14.19
CA PRO A 217 -16.36 -1.49 15.25
C PRO A 217 -15.57 -2.58 16.01
N VAL A 218 -16.06 -2.94 17.18
CA VAL A 218 -15.62 -4.17 17.89
C VAL A 218 -16.07 -5.38 17.08
N GLY A 219 -15.22 -6.43 17.00
CA GLY A 219 -15.63 -7.73 16.46
C GLY A 219 -14.92 -8.17 15.18
N LEU A 220 -14.22 -7.26 14.47
CA LEU A 220 -13.56 -7.64 13.21
C LEU A 220 -12.30 -8.47 13.49
N GLY A 221 -12.24 -9.66 12.91
CA GLY A 221 -11.11 -10.59 13.07
C GLY A 221 -11.52 -11.88 13.75
N GLN A 222 -10.54 -12.78 13.92
CA GLN A 222 -10.73 -14.10 14.49
C GLN A 222 -9.68 -14.39 15.59
N PRO A 223 -9.98 -15.24 16.58
CA PRO A 223 -9.06 -15.45 17.72
C PRO A 223 -7.86 -16.34 17.38
N THR A 224 -7.90 -17.13 16.33
CA THR A 224 -6.83 -18.07 15.97
C THR A 224 -6.28 -17.77 14.58
N PHE A 225 -6.81 -18.38 13.54
CA PHE A 225 -6.47 -18.08 12.14
C PHE A 225 -7.38 -16.95 11.64
N GLY A 226 -6.85 -16.06 10.80
CA GLY A 226 -7.60 -14.88 10.37
C GLY A 226 -7.62 -13.75 11.40
N LYS A 227 -6.65 -13.69 12.31
CA LYS A 227 -6.47 -12.53 13.20
C LYS A 227 -6.36 -11.26 12.38
N LEU A 228 -7.07 -10.20 12.79
CA LEU A 228 -7.11 -8.95 12.01
C LEU A 228 -5.70 -8.37 11.76
N HIS A 229 -4.83 -8.34 12.78
CA HIS A 229 -3.46 -7.86 12.59
C HIS A 229 -2.65 -8.77 11.65
N ALA A 230 -2.89 -10.08 11.62
CA ALA A 230 -2.23 -10.99 10.70
C ALA A 230 -2.71 -10.76 9.25
N ALA A 231 -4.00 -10.49 9.06
CA ALA A 231 -4.55 -10.15 7.75
C ALA A 231 -4.03 -8.80 7.24
N LEU A 232 -3.99 -7.78 8.11
CA LEU A 232 -3.36 -6.48 7.79
C LEU A 232 -1.88 -6.65 7.47
N GLY A 233 -1.14 -7.44 8.25
CA GLY A 233 0.27 -7.75 7.99
C GLY A 233 0.46 -8.46 6.65
N ASN A 234 -0.36 -9.45 6.32
CA ASN A 234 -0.34 -10.11 5.01
C ASN A 234 -0.62 -9.13 3.86
N ALA A 235 -1.61 -8.25 4.02
CA ALA A 235 -1.94 -7.21 3.07
C ALA A 235 -0.74 -6.29 2.82
N MET A 236 -0.13 -5.76 3.87
CA MET A 236 1.00 -4.84 3.81
C MET A 236 2.26 -5.52 3.23
N LEU A 237 2.62 -6.72 3.70
CA LEU A 237 3.78 -7.47 3.22
C LEU A 237 3.63 -7.93 1.76
N SER A 238 2.42 -7.91 1.21
CA SER A 238 2.18 -8.15 -0.22
C SER A 238 2.48 -6.95 -1.11
N ILE A 239 2.68 -5.76 -0.54
CA ILE A 239 3.01 -4.54 -1.30
C ILE A 239 4.49 -4.59 -1.69
N ASN A 240 4.79 -4.17 -2.92
CA ASN A 240 6.16 -4.09 -3.42
C ASN A 240 7.05 -3.24 -2.50
N ALA A 241 8.29 -3.67 -2.29
CA ALA A 241 9.31 -3.05 -1.44
C ALA A 241 9.04 -3.08 0.07
N VAL A 242 7.92 -3.56 0.56
CA VAL A 242 7.68 -3.71 2.01
C VAL A 242 8.62 -4.75 2.61
N LYS A 243 9.16 -4.42 3.79
CA LYS A 243 10.10 -5.23 4.58
C LYS A 243 9.67 -5.47 6.01
N GLY A 244 8.75 -4.68 6.53
CA GLY A 244 8.30 -4.81 7.90
C GLY A 244 6.89 -4.30 8.10
N PHE A 245 6.23 -4.86 9.10
CA PHE A 245 4.92 -4.47 9.59
C PHE A 245 4.93 -4.54 11.11
N ALA A 246 4.46 -3.49 11.77
CA ALA A 246 4.30 -3.44 13.22
C ALA A 246 2.99 -2.71 13.54
N TYR A 247 2.15 -3.26 14.44
CA TYR A 247 0.90 -2.65 14.86
C TYR A 247 0.93 -2.30 16.36
N GLY A 248 0.16 -1.30 16.76
CA GLY A 248 0.24 -0.75 18.11
C GLY A 248 1.66 -0.28 18.43
N GLU A 249 2.13 -0.52 19.63
CA GLU A 249 3.51 -0.22 20.03
C GLU A 249 4.56 -1.09 19.29
N GLY A 250 4.14 -2.22 18.70
CA GLY A 250 5.01 -3.05 17.89
C GLY A 250 6.27 -3.49 18.66
N PHE A 251 7.45 -3.22 18.09
CA PHE A 251 8.73 -3.58 18.72
C PHE A 251 9.06 -2.77 19.97
N ASP A 252 8.49 -1.57 20.15
CA ASP A 252 8.74 -0.73 21.31
C ASP A 252 8.13 -1.35 22.59
N SER A 253 7.08 -2.20 22.44
CA SER A 253 6.47 -2.93 23.55
C SER A 253 7.42 -3.90 24.25
N MET A 254 8.51 -4.34 23.60
CA MET A 254 9.49 -5.24 24.20
C MET A 254 10.25 -4.60 25.36
N ASN A 255 10.26 -3.28 25.44
CA ASN A 255 10.90 -2.52 26.52
C ASN A 255 9.95 -2.26 27.71
N LEU A 256 8.67 -2.62 27.59
CA LEU A 256 7.64 -2.37 28.60
C LEU A 256 7.40 -3.61 29.46
N ARG A 257 7.06 -3.38 30.74
CA ARG A 257 6.50 -4.43 31.60
C ARG A 257 5.02 -4.62 31.28
N GLY A 258 4.44 -5.77 31.54
CA GLY A 258 3.01 -6.06 31.32
C GLY A 258 2.08 -5.01 31.95
N SER A 259 2.40 -4.52 33.15
CA SER A 259 1.62 -3.45 33.81
C SER A 259 1.69 -2.09 33.13
N GLN A 260 2.68 -1.86 32.28
CA GLN A 260 2.83 -0.64 31.45
C GLN A 260 2.19 -0.81 30.08
N GLN A 261 2.22 -2.04 29.55
CA GLN A 261 1.66 -2.39 28.25
C GLN A 261 0.13 -2.55 28.27
N ASN A 262 -0.45 -2.94 29.41
CA ASN A 262 -1.87 -3.24 29.50
C ASN A 262 -2.74 -1.99 29.32
N ASP A 263 -3.66 -2.05 28.35
CA ASP A 263 -4.67 -1.04 28.13
C ASP A 263 -5.83 -1.26 29.14
N VAL A 264 -5.90 -0.40 30.15
CA VAL A 264 -6.92 -0.51 31.22
C VAL A 264 -8.27 -0.07 30.73
N PHE A 265 -9.27 -0.96 30.86
CA PHE A 265 -10.64 -0.66 30.49
C PHE A 265 -11.33 0.32 31.45
N TYR A 266 -12.20 1.15 30.89
CA TYR A 266 -13.10 2.01 31.66
C TYR A 266 -14.45 2.12 30.96
N ASN A 267 -15.46 2.55 31.72
CA ASN A 267 -16.80 2.80 31.21
C ASN A 267 -16.94 4.28 30.83
N ASN A 268 -17.05 4.58 29.56
CA ASN A 268 -17.30 5.90 29.03
C ASN A 268 -18.79 5.99 28.65
N GLN A 269 -19.66 6.42 29.59
CA GLN A 269 -21.09 6.65 29.36
C GLN A 269 -21.81 5.45 28.71
N GLY A 270 -21.50 4.25 29.18
CA GLY A 270 -22.07 3.01 28.66
C GLY A 270 -21.27 2.35 27.54
N ARG A 271 -20.20 2.96 27.07
CA ARG A 271 -19.22 2.34 26.15
C ARG A 271 -17.99 1.85 26.91
N ILE A 272 -17.54 0.66 26.57
CA ILE A 272 -16.27 0.13 27.09
C ILE A 272 -15.13 0.68 26.20
N GLU A 273 -14.22 1.39 26.82
CA GLU A 273 -13.05 1.99 26.15
C GLU A 273 -11.78 1.68 26.97
N THR A 274 -10.62 2.02 26.43
CA THR A 274 -9.32 1.88 27.13
C THR A 274 -8.65 3.24 27.32
N HIS A 275 -7.96 3.42 28.46
CA HIS A 275 -7.25 4.68 28.75
C HIS A 275 -6.04 4.88 27.83
N THR A 276 -5.40 3.79 27.42
CA THR A 276 -4.29 3.75 26.47
C THR A 276 -4.66 2.88 25.28
N ASN A 277 -3.84 2.86 24.25
CA ASN A 277 -4.07 2.03 23.06
C ASN A 277 -2.76 1.38 22.58
N HIS A 278 -2.00 0.80 23.51
CA HIS A 278 -0.75 0.11 23.21
C HIS A 278 -0.97 -1.12 22.31
N SER A 279 -2.13 -1.79 22.44
CA SER A 279 -2.56 -2.91 21.61
C SER A 279 -2.84 -2.52 20.16
N GLY A 280 -2.91 -1.20 19.85
CA GLY A 280 -3.22 -0.72 18.49
C GLY A 280 -4.61 -1.11 18.00
N GLY A 281 -5.64 -1.07 18.86
CA GLY A 281 -7.04 -1.32 18.50
C GLY A 281 -7.39 -2.80 18.28
N ILE A 282 -6.49 -3.74 18.54
CA ILE A 282 -6.69 -5.18 18.29
C ILE A 282 -6.25 -5.98 19.51
N GLN A 283 -7.18 -6.74 20.10
CA GLN A 283 -6.94 -7.62 21.24
C GLN A 283 -7.41 -9.04 20.91
N GLY A 284 -6.60 -10.04 21.20
CA GLY A 284 -6.91 -11.43 20.86
C GLY A 284 -7.04 -11.73 19.35
N GLY A 285 -6.66 -10.78 18.47
CA GLY A 285 -6.82 -10.89 17.03
C GLY A 285 -8.10 -10.23 16.50
N ILE A 286 -8.88 -9.57 17.37
CA ILE A 286 -10.19 -8.99 17.09
C ILE A 286 -10.13 -7.48 17.41
N SER A 287 -10.77 -6.65 16.61
CA SER A 287 -10.85 -5.20 16.85
C SER A 287 -11.63 -4.92 18.14
N ASN A 288 -11.15 -3.94 18.93
CA ASN A 288 -11.72 -3.59 20.23
C ASN A 288 -12.49 -2.26 20.25
N GLY A 289 -12.70 -1.63 19.09
CA GLY A 289 -13.41 -0.35 18.95
C GLY A 289 -12.54 0.91 19.09
N GLN A 290 -11.27 0.75 19.47
CA GLN A 290 -10.30 1.84 19.45
C GLN A 290 -9.72 2.02 18.05
N ASP A 291 -9.02 3.15 17.80
CA ASP A 291 -8.28 3.35 16.56
C ASP A 291 -7.29 2.20 16.34
N ILE A 292 -7.27 1.66 15.12
CA ILE A 292 -6.26 0.68 14.74
C ILE A 292 -5.13 1.46 14.06
N TYR A 293 -3.90 1.32 14.56
CA TYR A 293 -2.73 1.94 13.95
C TYR A 293 -1.58 0.97 13.77
N PHE A 294 -0.82 1.16 12.69
CA PHE A 294 0.32 0.32 12.35
C PHE A 294 1.34 1.08 11.49
N LYS A 295 2.55 0.55 11.44
CA LYS A 295 3.69 1.06 10.67
C LYS A 295 4.11 0.04 9.62
N VAL A 296 4.46 0.52 8.42
CA VAL A 296 4.92 -0.30 7.29
C VAL A 296 6.26 0.21 6.80
N ALA A 297 7.30 -0.62 6.90
CA ALA A 297 8.65 -0.28 6.48
C ALA A 297 8.89 -0.64 5.01
N PHE A 298 9.41 0.30 4.24
CA PHE A 298 9.74 0.16 2.83
C PHE A 298 11.25 0.26 2.62
N LYS A 299 11.83 -0.72 1.92
CA LYS A 299 13.22 -0.65 1.50
C LYS A 299 13.43 0.40 0.40
N PRO A 300 14.68 0.88 0.21
CA PRO A 300 15.06 1.63 -0.98
C PRO A 300 14.72 0.90 -2.29
N VAL A 301 14.50 1.64 -3.37
CA VAL A 301 14.26 1.07 -4.70
C VAL A 301 15.51 0.35 -5.19
N ALA A 302 15.35 -0.86 -5.71
CA ALA A 302 16.49 -1.69 -6.12
C ALA A 302 17.20 -1.19 -7.39
N THR A 303 16.54 -0.39 -8.22
CA THR A 303 17.10 0.08 -9.48
C THR A 303 17.78 1.44 -9.27
N LEU A 304 19.11 1.44 -9.27
CA LEU A 304 19.95 2.62 -9.07
C LEU A 304 20.46 3.17 -10.41
N LEU A 305 20.74 4.46 -10.45
CA LEU A 305 21.39 5.12 -11.59
C LEU A 305 22.93 5.10 -11.48
N MET A 306 23.45 4.41 -10.47
CA MET A 306 24.88 4.15 -10.24
C MET A 306 25.27 2.82 -10.87
N GLU A 307 26.60 2.63 -11.09
CA GLU A 307 27.15 1.34 -11.49
C GLU A 307 27.07 0.36 -10.32
N GLN A 308 26.63 -0.87 -10.61
CA GLN A 308 26.50 -1.95 -9.63
C GLN A 308 27.13 -3.24 -10.16
N HIS A 309 27.80 -3.98 -9.30
CA HIS A 309 28.23 -5.35 -9.60
C HIS A 309 27.03 -6.28 -9.64
N THR A 310 27.04 -7.21 -10.59
CA THR A 310 26.00 -8.24 -10.75
C THR A 310 26.54 -9.42 -11.56
N VAL A 311 25.66 -10.36 -11.91
CA VAL A 311 25.95 -11.46 -12.83
C VAL A 311 24.98 -11.45 -14.01
N ASN A 312 25.41 -11.97 -15.13
CA ASN A 312 24.55 -12.23 -16.28
C ASN A 312 23.77 -13.55 -16.14
N ILE A 313 22.94 -13.87 -17.13
CA ILE A 313 22.13 -15.10 -17.15
C ILE A 313 22.97 -16.40 -17.18
N ASP A 314 24.23 -16.32 -17.60
CA ASP A 314 25.19 -17.43 -17.66
C ASP A 314 26.02 -17.56 -16.36
N GLY A 315 25.75 -16.71 -15.35
CA GLY A 315 26.45 -16.69 -14.06
C GLY A 315 27.83 -16.03 -14.10
N ILE A 316 28.12 -15.22 -15.12
CA ILE A 316 29.41 -14.53 -15.28
C ILE A 316 29.30 -13.17 -14.58
N ASP A 317 30.27 -12.84 -13.71
CA ASP A 317 30.42 -11.56 -13.04
C ASP A 317 30.54 -10.42 -14.05
N THR A 318 29.82 -9.34 -13.80
CA THR A 318 29.79 -8.15 -14.66
C THR A 318 29.37 -6.92 -13.86
N THR A 319 29.32 -5.79 -14.53
CA THR A 319 28.73 -4.56 -13.97
C THR A 319 27.50 -4.15 -14.79
N MET A 320 26.61 -3.41 -14.16
CA MET A 320 25.48 -2.81 -14.81
C MET A 320 25.25 -1.38 -14.32
N LYS A 321 24.74 -0.54 -15.20
CA LYS A 321 24.17 0.76 -14.84
C LYS A 321 22.76 0.82 -15.43
N ALA A 322 21.75 0.91 -14.57
CA ALA A 322 20.39 1.02 -15.05
C ALA A 322 20.18 2.35 -15.78
N LYS A 323 19.34 2.31 -16.81
CA LYS A 323 18.82 3.48 -17.50
C LYS A 323 17.34 3.60 -17.21
N GLY A 324 16.74 4.74 -17.48
CA GLY A 324 15.31 4.95 -17.35
C GLY A 324 14.92 5.80 -16.14
N ARG A 325 13.63 5.79 -15.84
CA ARG A 325 12.98 6.73 -14.91
C ARG A 325 12.47 5.95 -13.70
N HIS A 326 13.20 6.06 -12.59
CA HIS A 326 12.89 5.36 -11.33
C HIS A 326 12.57 6.35 -10.21
N ASP A 327 11.77 5.91 -9.24
CA ASP A 327 11.49 6.70 -8.05
C ASP A 327 12.74 6.72 -7.13
N PRO A 328 13.21 7.87 -6.66
CA PRO A 328 14.25 7.93 -5.63
C PRO A 328 13.73 7.46 -4.27
N CYS A 329 12.43 7.62 -4.02
CA CYS A 329 11.72 7.16 -2.83
C CYS A 329 10.31 6.74 -3.22
N VAL A 330 9.86 5.55 -2.76
CA VAL A 330 8.52 5.04 -3.11
C VAL A 330 7.41 5.58 -2.21
N LEU A 331 7.74 6.12 -1.03
CA LEU A 331 6.80 6.43 0.04
C LEU A 331 5.64 7.34 -0.42
N PRO A 332 5.88 8.46 -1.13
CA PRO A 332 4.78 9.34 -1.55
C PRO A 332 3.72 8.61 -2.38
N ARG A 333 4.12 7.64 -3.18
CA ARG A 333 3.23 6.84 -4.02
C ARG A 333 2.66 5.62 -3.29
N ALA A 334 3.34 5.15 -2.24
CA ALA A 334 2.94 3.99 -1.47
C ALA A 334 1.82 4.31 -0.45
N VAL A 335 1.71 5.56 0.01
CA VAL A 335 0.65 6.00 0.94
C VAL A 335 -0.74 5.55 0.48
N PRO A 336 -1.25 5.90 -0.72
CA PRO A 336 -2.57 5.47 -1.16
C PRO A 336 -2.66 3.94 -1.38
N ILE A 337 -1.55 3.24 -1.58
CA ILE A 337 -1.54 1.77 -1.71
C ILE A 337 -1.73 1.12 -0.34
N VAL A 338 -1.10 1.64 0.70
CA VAL A 338 -1.28 1.20 2.10
C VAL A 338 -2.74 1.41 2.51
N GLU A 339 -3.31 2.59 2.25
CA GLU A 339 -4.71 2.87 2.52
C GLU A 339 -5.65 1.91 1.75
N ALA A 340 -5.38 1.67 0.47
CA ALA A 340 -6.20 0.80 -0.37
C ALA A 340 -6.23 -0.65 0.15
N MET A 341 -5.06 -1.22 0.46
CA MET A 341 -4.96 -2.58 0.98
C MET A 341 -5.58 -2.70 2.37
N THR A 342 -5.47 -1.65 3.19
CA THR A 342 -6.16 -1.56 4.49
C THR A 342 -7.68 -1.54 4.30
N ALA A 343 -8.20 -0.70 3.40
CA ALA A 343 -9.63 -0.61 3.13
C ALA A 343 -10.22 -1.93 2.64
N MET A 344 -9.52 -2.60 1.72
CA MET A 344 -9.93 -3.94 1.26
C MET A 344 -10.00 -4.94 2.41
N THR A 345 -9.00 -4.95 3.29
CA THR A 345 -8.96 -5.88 4.43
C THR A 345 -10.07 -5.58 5.42
N ILE A 346 -10.29 -4.33 5.79
CA ILE A 346 -11.34 -3.94 6.75
C ILE A 346 -12.74 -4.22 6.19
N LEU A 347 -12.99 -3.92 4.91
CA LEU A 347 -14.28 -4.22 4.28
C LEU A 347 -14.53 -5.74 4.23
N ASP A 348 -13.53 -6.53 3.85
CA ASP A 348 -13.63 -8.00 3.81
C ASP A 348 -13.99 -8.57 5.19
N TYR A 349 -13.29 -8.12 6.24
CA TYR A 349 -13.57 -8.57 7.60
C TYR A 349 -14.90 -8.05 8.16
N TYR A 350 -15.33 -6.86 7.77
CA TYR A 350 -16.64 -6.34 8.10
C TYR A 350 -17.76 -7.20 7.49
N LEU A 351 -17.60 -7.61 6.23
CA LEU A 351 -18.57 -8.51 5.57
C LEU A 351 -18.58 -9.91 6.17
N ILE A 352 -17.42 -10.45 6.55
CA ILE A 352 -17.31 -11.72 7.27
C ILE A 352 -18.03 -11.63 8.61
N ASP A 353 -17.85 -10.54 9.37
CA ASP A 353 -18.48 -10.35 10.67
C ASP A 353 -20.02 -10.39 10.60
N LYS A 354 -20.62 -9.91 9.50
CA LYS A 354 -22.08 -9.98 9.28
C LYS A 354 -22.64 -11.40 9.24
N THR A 355 -21.79 -12.41 9.14
CA THR A 355 -22.20 -13.82 9.17
C THR A 355 -21.98 -14.49 10.54
N THR A 356 -21.47 -13.73 11.53
CA THR A 356 -21.06 -14.29 12.84
C THR A 356 -22.24 -14.42 13.80
N GLN A 357 -23.22 -13.52 13.72
CA GLN A 357 -24.43 -13.54 14.54
C GLN A 357 -25.68 -13.44 13.65
N LEU A 358 -26.74 -14.15 14.04
CA LEU A 358 -28.06 -14.12 13.38
C LEU A 358 -28.93 -13.00 13.93
#